data_bc119db15aec5edf87e05fc7e5c4a357
#
_entry.id   bc119db15aec5edf87e05fc7e5c4a357
#
_cell.length_a   1.000
_cell.length_b   1.000
_cell.length_c   1.000
_cell.angle_alpha   90.00
_cell.angle_beta   90.00
_cell.angle_gamma   90.00
#
_symmetry.space_group_name_H-M   'P 1'
#
loop_
_entity.id
_entity.type
_entity.pdbx_description
1 polymer ?
#
loop_
_entity_poly.entity_id
_entity_poly.type
_entity_poly.pdbx_seq_one_letter_code
_entity_poly.pdbx_strand_id
1 'polypeptide(L)'
;MYNKTVCKQPKAGEGFMQKIKDFCKRHRLLWLTLLVALVAAAVAAWAGFDLGQRVDNQPVYEIVNDDYTRTVVIPATADAATQDDGTTGLYLPVPLKSGQRIYGVRLDLTTHNWAFRQGTLYAALLDADGNAVANGELDCITIKDNTFAAITFDAPYTAPGTADAEADYDLANPNMTLRLWYTPGDDWDVYHLLGLWTDADTSQQMTRRNANGTTDSIVGHPALQYVVNDSGSWSHVISRLLGVLTFAAVVAGFILLTHRAKLWQVVLVCGAVLGVAFAFLTPPLVGPDEYTHLAKCYRQSSTLLGQPVADDDDMLLVRSCDAPYFKNHTGDIGIYAYKEMLEHLGDAGCSGEATVSSDTYVTADPINNTLYLGQIAGITLARMMGLGFHGMLLLGRLCNLALYLALAAAAVNIAPQRLRGIFAGVALLAQPLQLAGSLSADAAVLGYLFCFTALCLTLRTRPARWPETVAAVVLAALIGPAKAIYLPAVLLIFMIPDANLALPGKRWPVGPIAKVLALVLAAIGWVQVNMGAALYAARDVDTVGILRAGGAAAAGAALLALLYWKIRRDPKKKKIFLGAIAAVVVLAIPVG
;
A
#
# COMPACT_ATOMS: atom_id res chain seq x y z
N MET A 1 38.05 33.14 76.28
CA MET A 1 37.01 33.37 75.29
C MET A 1 36.88 32.13 74.44
N TYR A 2 35.89 31.28 74.73
CA TYR A 2 35.61 30.05 73.97
C TYR A 2 34.62 30.35 72.84
N ASN A 3 35.09 30.23 71.64
CA ASN A 3 34.21 30.39 70.42
C ASN A 3 33.56 29.04 70.14
N LYS A 4 32.27 28.88 70.46
CA LYS A 4 31.45 27.70 70.16
C LYS A 4 31.03 27.80 68.64
N THR A 5 31.74 27.10 67.81
CA THR A 5 31.27 26.84 66.39
C THR A 5 30.16 25.80 66.47
N VAL A 6 28.91 26.24 66.35
CA VAL A 6 27.72 25.36 66.24
C VAL A 6 27.71 24.72 64.86
N CYS A 7 28.17 23.48 64.78
CA CYS A 7 27.92 22.64 63.60
C CYS A 7 26.40 22.39 63.46
N LYS A 8 25.73 23.08 62.61
CA LYS A 8 24.37 22.73 62.18
C LYS A 8 24.41 21.40 61.43
N GLN A 9 23.93 20.34 62.06
CA GLN A 9 23.65 19.09 61.38
C GLN A 9 22.57 19.36 60.32
N PRO A 10 22.78 18.98 59.04
CA PRO A 10 21.75 19.13 58.02
C PRO A 10 20.56 18.22 58.37
N LYS A 11 19.36 18.79 58.35
CA LYS A 11 18.12 18.02 58.54
C LYS A 11 18.08 16.89 57.50
N ALA A 12 17.74 15.67 57.91
CA ALA A 12 17.78 14.44 57.08
C ALA A 12 17.06 14.57 55.73
N GLY A 13 16.08 15.47 55.58
CA GLY A 13 15.39 15.75 54.32
C GLY A 13 16.15 16.65 53.33
N GLU A 14 17.04 17.55 53.84
CA GLU A 14 17.78 18.47 52.95
C GLU A 14 18.86 17.75 52.14
N GLY A 15 19.48 16.71 52.69
CA GLY A 15 20.48 15.89 52.00
C GLY A 15 19.88 15.01 50.91
N PHE A 16 18.65 14.55 51.11
CA PHE A 16 17.93 13.75 50.10
C PHE A 16 17.50 14.61 48.89
N MET A 17 16.90 15.77 49.16
CA MET A 17 16.51 16.72 48.10
C MET A 17 17.70 17.25 47.33
N GLN A 18 18.85 17.46 47.98
CA GLN A 18 20.07 17.87 47.27
C GLN A 18 20.59 16.74 46.35
N LYS A 19 20.57 15.49 46.79
CA LYS A 19 20.94 14.33 45.98
C LYS A 19 20.02 14.18 44.75
N ILE A 20 18.71 14.39 44.92
CA ILE A 20 17.76 14.39 43.80
C ILE A 20 18.07 15.53 42.81
N LYS A 21 18.31 16.75 43.29
CA LYS A 21 18.66 17.89 42.42
C LYS A 21 19.94 17.63 41.65
N ASP A 22 20.96 17.08 42.28
CA ASP A 22 22.23 16.77 41.62
C ASP A 22 22.09 15.61 40.63
N PHE A 23 21.28 14.60 40.95
CA PHE A 23 20.92 13.53 40.05
C PHE A 23 20.14 14.07 38.81
N CYS A 24 19.13 14.91 39.03
CA CYS A 24 18.36 15.52 37.95
C CYS A 24 19.22 16.42 37.04
N LYS A 25 20.14 17.22 37.64
CA LYS A 25 21.09 18.04 36.88
C LYS A 25 22.03 17.17 36.03
N ARG A 26 22.58 16.10 36.62
CA ARG A 26 23.51 15.19 35.92
C ARG A 26 22.84 14.43 34.76
N HIS A 27 21.53 14.13 34.91
CA HIS A 27 20.76 13.40 33.91
C HIS A 27 19.72 14.26 33.17
N ARG A 28 19.91 15.60 33.17
CA ARG A 28 18.96 16.55 32.59
C ARG A 28 18.60 16.20 31.12
N LEU A 29 19.58 15.81 30.33
CA LEU A 29 19.36 15.45 28.93
C LEU A 29 18.51 14.17 28.80
N LEU A 30 18.76 13.17 29.64
CA LEU A 30 17.94 11.96 29.68
C LEU A 30 16.48 12.27 30.08
N TRP A 31 16.28 13.09 31.14
CA TRP A 31 14.93 13.47 31.56
C TRP A 31 14.18 14.26 30.47
N LEU A 32 14.88 15.19 29.82
CA LEU A 32 14.29 15.93 28.69
C LEU A 32 13.89 14.99 27.54
N THR A 33 14.74 14.03 27.21
CA THR A 33 14.43 13.05 26.15
C THR A 33 13.25 12.16 26.52
N LEU A 34 13.20 11.68 27.76
CA LEU A 34 12.05 10.88 28.23
C LEU A 34 10.76 11.70 28.20
N LEU A 35 10.81 12.98 28.58
CA LEU A 35 9.67 13.87 28.47
C LEU A 35 9.22 14.04 27.00
N VAL A 36 10.16 14.32 26.10
CA VAL A 36 9.87 14.44 24.67
C VAL A 36 9.32 13.12 24.12
N ALA A 37 9.89 11.99 24.52
CA ALA A 37 9.40 10.67 24.11
C ALA A 37 7.95 10.43 24.57
N LEU A 38 7.64 10.77 25.82
CA LEU A 38 6.28 10.64 26.38
C LEU A 38 5.29 11.56 25.67
N VAL A 39 5.65 12.82 25.44
CA VAL A 39 4.78 13.76 24.71
C VAL A 39 4.54 13.29 23.27
N ALA A 40 5.61 12.90 22.56
CA ALA A 40 5.50 12.38 21.21
C ALA A 40 4.64 11.09 21.16
N ALA A 41 4.84 10.18 22.12
CA ALA A 41 4.05 8.96 22.24
C ALA A 41 2.57 9.25 22.54
N ALA A 42 2.28 10.22 23.40
CA ALA A 42 0.91 10.63 23.71
C ALA A 42 0.20 11.22 22.47
N VAL A 43 0.90 12.07 21.70
CA VAL A 43 0.35 12.63 20.45
C VAL A 43 0.12 11.52 19.41
N ALA A 44 1.08 10.59 19.27
CA ALA A 44 0.94 9.46 18.36
C ALA A 44 -0.19 8.51 18.79
N ALA A 45 -0.33 8.26 20.09
CA ALA A 45 -1.41 7.44 20.63
C ALA A 45 -2.78 8.10 20.43
N TRP A 46 -2.88 9.42 20.60
CA TRP A 46 -4.11 10.17 20.35
C TRP A 46 -4.49 10.12 18.85
N ALA A 47 -3.54 10.36 17.94
CA ALA A 47 -3.77 10.26 16.50
C ALA A 47 -4.14 8.82 16.11
N GLY A 48 -3.49 7.81 16.72
CA GLY A 48 -3.82 6.41 16.52
C GLY A 48 -5.22 6.04 17.03
N PHE A 49 -5.68 6.67 18.10
CA PHE A 49 -7.04 6.48 18.61
C PHE A 49 -8.08 7.05 17.64
N ASP A 50 -7.87 8.27 17.11
CA ASP A 50 -8.74 8.88 16.11
C ASP A 50 -8.80 8.03 14.83
N LEU A 51 -7.65 7.58 14.33
CA LEU A 51 -7.59 6.66 13.19
C LEU A 51 -8.34 5.35 13.47
N GLY A 52 -8.10 4.75 14.64
CA GLY A 52 -8.75 3.52 15.06
C GLY A 52 -10.26 3.67 15.18
N GLN A 53 -10.75 4.80 15.67
CA GLN A 53 -12.20 5.08 15.70
C GLN A 53 -12.80 5.15 14.29
N ARG A 54 -12.06 5.69 13.32
CA ARG A 54 -12.51 5.68 11.92
C ARG A 54 -12.56 4.27 11.35
N VAL A 55 -11.60 3.41 11.71
CA VAL A 55 -11.59 1.99 11.35
C VAL A 55 -12.76 1.26 12.02
N ASP A 56 -12.93 1.44 13.34
CA ASP A 56 -14.02 0.81 14.10
C ASP A 56 -15.41 1.21 13.56
N ASN A 57 -15.56 2.43 13.08
CA ASN A 57 -16.82 2.94 12.52
C ASN A 57 -16.98 2.67 11.01
N GLN A 58 -15.98 2.11 10.35
CA GLN A 58 -16.09 1.77 8.93
C GLN A 58 -16.97 0.54 8.75
N PRO A 59 -18.07 0.63 8.00
CA PRO A 59 -18.88 -0.54 7.66
C PRO A 59 -18.10 -1.48 6.72
N VAL A 60 -18.39 -2.76 6.81
CA VAL A 60 -17.85 -3.83 5.95
C VAL A 60 -18.97 -4.36 5.08
N TYR A 61 -18.64 -4.79 3.86
CA TYR A 61 -19.61 -5.42 2.96
C TYR A 61 -19.48 -6.94 3.07
N GLU A 62 -20.39 -7.58 3.80
CA GLU A 62 -20.47 -9.04 3.81
C GLU A 62 -21.24 -9.51 2.57
N ILE A 63 -20.53 -10.23 1.67
CA ILE A 63 -21.08 -10.77 0.44
C ILE A 63 -21.84 -12.04 0.78
N VAL A 64 -23.11 -12.11 0.39
CA VAL A 64 -23.92 -13.32 0.57
C VAL A 64 -23.69 -14.30 -0.58
N ASN A 65 -23.58 -13.76 -1.80
CA ASN A 65 -23.30 -14.53 -3.01
C ASN A 65 -22.81 -13.63 -4.13
N ASP A 66 -21.89 -14.10 -4.95
CA ASP A 66 -21.30 -13.39 -6.10
C ASP A 66 -21.40 -14.19 -7.43
N ASP A 67 -22.06 -15.35 -7.43
CA ASP A 67 -22.30 -16.17 -8.63
C ASP A 67 -23.79 -16.29 -8.92
N TYR A 68 -24.35 -15.36 -9.68
CA TYR A 68 -25.77 -15.25 -9.98
C TYR A 68 -26.07 -15.40 -11.45
N THR A 69 -27.09 -16.21 -11.75
CA THR A 69 -27.49 -16.58 -13.12
C THR A 69 -28.95 -16.34 -13.42
N ARG A 70 -29.74 -15.91 -12.42
CA ARG A 70 -31.18 -15.71 -12.51
C ARG A 70 -31.57 -14.37 -11.90
N THR A 71 -32.79 -13.94 -12.16
CA THR A 71 -33.38 -12.75 -11.54
C THR A 71 -34.69 -13.07 -10.87
N VAL A 72 -34.93 -12.43 -9.73
CA VAL A 72 -36.22 -12.48 -8.98
C VAL A 72 -36.84 -11.11 -9.05
N VAL A 73 -38.08 -11.02 -9.48
CA VAL A 73 -38.82 -9.76 -9.56
C VAL A 73 -39.16 -9.28 -8.14
N ILE A 74 -38.76 -8.04 -7.83
CA ILE A 74 -39.19 -7.35 -6.60
C ILE A 74 -40.64 -6.88 -6.80
N PRO A 75 -41.56 -7.21 -5.89
CA PRO A 75 -42.95 -6.81 -6.03
C PRO A 75 -43.15 -5.29 -5.99
N ALA A 76 -44.03 -4.80 -6.85
CA ALA A 76 -44.49 -3.41 -6.83
C ALA A 76 -45.77 -3.28 -5.98
N THR A 77 -45.94 -2.12 -5.35
CA THR A 77 -47.28 -1.70 -4.85
C THR A 77 -48.24 -1.50 -6.02
N ALA A 78 -49.52 -1.64 -5.79
CA ALA A 78 -50.54 -1.70 -6.86
C ALA A 78 -50.56 -0.45 -7.78
N ASP A 79 -50.29 0.72 -7.23
CA ASP A 79 -50.08 1.95 -7.96
C ASP A 79 -49.29 2.99 -7.10
N ALA A 80 -48.86 4.09 -7.70
CA ALA A 80 -48.10 5.15 -7.03
C ALA A 80 -48.87 5.84 -5.88
N ALA A 81 -50.19 5.76 -5.87
CA ALA A 81 -51.06 6.36 -4.85
C ALA A 81 -51.41 5.38 -3.74
N THR A 82 -51.15 4.08 -3.92
CA THR A 82 -51.47 3.04 -2.95
C THR A 82 -50.46 3.05 -1.83
N GLN A 83 -50.89 3.39 -0.64
CA GLN A 83 -50.06 3.27 0.56
C GLN A 83 -49.60 1.81 0.72
N ASP A 84 -48.36 1.58 1.14
CA ASP A 84 -47.85 0.25 1.44
C ASP A 84 -48.80 -0.49 2.37
N ASP A 85 -49.29 -1.67 1.94
CA ASP A 85 -50.19 -2.53 2.71
C ASP A 85 -49.50 -3.27 3.87
N GLY A 86 -48.17 -3.02 4.04
CA GLY A 86 -47.31 -3.68 5.02
C GLY A 86 -47.00 -5.15 4.69
N THR A 87 -47.53 -5.70 3.60
CA THR A 87 -47.39 -7.14 3.27
C THR A 87 -46.75 -7.41 1.91
N THR A 88 -46.95 -6.55 0.91
CA THR A 88 -46.34 -6.69 -0.42
C THR A 88 -44.82 -6.59 -0.33
N GLY A 89 -44.08 -7.53 -0.88
CA GLY A 89 -42.60 -7.48 -0.90
C GLY A 89 -41.93 -8.82 -1.13
N LEU A 90 -40.62 -8.75 -1.37
CA LEU A 90 -39.69 -9.87 -1.37
C LEU A 90 -39.05 -9.97 0.01
N TYR A 91 -39.19 -11.10 0.66
CA TYR A 91 -38.73 -11.36 2.02
C TYR A 91 -37.52 -12.28 1.98
N LEU A 92 -36.40 -11.78 2.51
CA LEU A 92 -35.09 -12.43 2.50
C LEU A 92 -34.61 -12.66 3.95
N PRO A 93 -34.19 -13.85 4.33
CA PRO A 93 -33.61 -14.08 5.66
C PRO A 93 -32.26 -13.33 5.76
N VAL A 94 -32.03 -12.69 6.90
CA VAL A 94 -30.81 -11.90 7.17
C VAL A 94 -29.99 -12.57 8.25
N PRO A 95 -28.80 -13.09 7.94
CA PRO A 95 -27.92 -13.73 8.92
C PRO A 95 -27.06 -12.69 9.66
N LEU A 96 -27.62 -12.03 10.68
CA LEU A 96 -26.85 -11.12 11.53
C LEU A 96 -26.28 -11.84 12.75
N LYS A 97 -24.99 -11.60 13.01
CA LYS A 97 -24.33 -12.06 14.23
C LYS A 97 -24.82 -11.26 15.44
N SER A 98 -24.80 -11.87 16.60
CA SER A 98 -25.08 -11.19 17.86
C SER A 98 -24.17 -9.97 18.06
N GLY A 99 -24.75 -8.81 18.37
CA GLY A 99 -24.04 -7.55 18.53
C GLY A 99 -23.58 -6.87 17.23
N GLN A 100 -23.76 -7.50 16.09
CA GLN A 100 -23.44 -6.92 14.79
C GLN A 100 -24.38 -5.77 14.48
N ARG A 101 -23.83 -4.68 13.95
CA ARG A 101 -24.58 -3.49 13.56
C ARG A 101 -24.72 -3.45 12.05
N ILE A 102 -25.95 -3.32 11.55
CA ILE A 102 -26.24 -3.17 10.13
C ILE A 102 -26.61 -1.72 9.81
N TYR A 103 -26.03 -1.17 8.76
CA TYR A 103 -26.22 0.20 8.30
C TYR A 103 -27.09 0.28 7.05
N GLY A 104 -27.24 -0.82 6.33
CA GLY A 104 -27.96 -0.88 5.07
C GLY A 104 -27.66 -2.15 4.31
N VAL A 105 -28.06 -2.17 3.06
CA VAL A 105 -27.85 -3.28 2.13
C VAL A 105 -27.40 -2.78 0.78
N ARG A 106 -26.64 -3.57 0.04
CA ARG A 106 -26.34 -3.35 -1.36
C ARG A 106 -26.90 -4.51 -2.17
N LEU A 107 -27.60 -4.20 -3.23
CA LEU A 107 -28.35 -5.16 -4.05
C LEU A 107 -27.84 -5.06 -5.50
N ASP A 108 -27.51 -6.19 -6.12
CA ASP A 108 -27.29 -6.20 -7.56
C ASP A 108 -28.63 -6.29 -8.28
N LEU A 109 -29.01 -5.19 -8.90
CA LEU A 109 -30.33 -4.97 -9.47
C LEU A 109 -30.25 -4.98 -10.99
N THR A 110 -31.35 -5.39 -11.62
CA THR A 110 -31.52 -5.27 -13.07
C THR A 110 -32.88 -4.65 -13.39
N THR A 111 -32.87 -3.73 -14.32
CA THR A 111 -34.07 -3.15 -14.92
C THR A 111 -34.41 -3.83 -16.26
N HIS A 112 -33.73 -4.92 -16.60
CA HIS A 112 -33.84 -5.64 -17.88
C HIS A 112 -33.58 -4.73 -19.09
N ASN A 113 -32.61 -3.80 -18.98
CA ASN A 113 -32.25 -2.77 -19.98
C ASN A 113 -33.31 -1.69 -20.20
N TRP A 114 -34.28 -1.55 -19.30
CA TRP A 114 -35.23 -0.46 -19.34
C TRP A 114 -34.74 0.66 -18.38
N ALA A 115 -34.78 1.89 -18.83
CA ALA A 115 -34.46 3.01 -17.97
C ALA A 115 -35.62 3.24 -16.99
N PHE A 116 -35.46 2.85 -15.73
CA PHE A 116 -36.31 3.30 -14.64
C PHE A 116 -36.16 4.83 -14.52
N ARG A 117 -37.27 5.55 -14.67
CA ARG A 117 -37.21 7.01 -14.60
C ARG A 117 -37.76 7.53 -13.30
N GLN A 118 -38.80 6.90 -12.77
CA GLN A 118 -39.46 7.32 -11.55
C GLN A 118 -39.83 6.12 -10.69
N GLY A 119 -39.88 6.34 -9.38
CA GLY A 119 -40.24 5.30 -8.41
C GLY A 119 -39.21 5.19 -7.29
N THR A 120 -39.63 4.55 -6.21
CA THR A 120 -38.78 4.38 -5.02
C THR A 120 -38.75 2.91 -4.62
N LEU A 121 -37.53 2.37 -4.48
CA LEU A 121 -37.28 1.06 -3.90
C LEU A 121 -37.10 1.23 -2.39
N TYR A 122 -37.83 0.44 -1.63
CA TYR A 122 -37.79 0.43 -0.18
C TYR A 122 -37.18 -0.85 0.35
N ALA A 123 -36.49 -0.72 1.48
CA ALA A 123 -35.97 -1.83 2.25
C ALA A 123 -36.34 -1.66 3.72
N ALA A 124 -36.93 -2.68 4.33
CA ALA A 124 -37.20 -2.71 5.76
C ALA A 124 -36.58 -3.96 6.39
N LEU A 125 -35.81 -3.77 7.45
CA LEU A 125 -35.34 -4.86 8.29
C LEU A 125 -36.42 -5.17 9.34
N LEU A 126 -36.90 -6.40 9.36
CA LEU A 126 -37.94 -6.86 10.24
C LEU A 126 -37.37 -7.76 11.34
N ASP A 127 -37.85 -7.58 12.56
CA ASP A 127 -37.55 -8.49 13.69
C ASP A 127 -38.37 -9.81 13.60
N ALA A 128 -38.20 -10.68 14.59
CA ALA A 128 -38.93 -11.96 14.68
C ALA A 128 -40.46 -11.82 14.77
N ASP A 129 -40.93 -10.70 15.29
CA ASP A 129 -42.36 -10.39 15.42
C ASP A 129 -42.91 -9.69 14.16
N GLY A 130 -42.08 -9.45 13.16
CA GLY A 130 -42.43 -8.78 11.91
C GLY A 130 -42.47 -7.25 11.98
N ASN A 131 -41.97 -6.63 13.06
CA ASN A 131 -41.91 -5.19 13.18
C ASN A 131 -40.69 -4.64 12.45
N ALA A 132 -40.85 -3.53 11.72
CA ALA A 132 -39.73 -2.86 11.08
C ALA A 132 -38.83 -2.18 12.13
N VAL A 133 -37.57 -2.60 12.21
CA VAL A 133 -36.56 -2.06 13.13
C VAL A 133 -35.57 -1.10 12.46
N ALA A 134 -35.48 -1.14 11.13
CA ALA A 134 -34.73 -0.19 10.31
C ALA A 134 -35.37 -0.10 8.93
N ASN A 135 -35.39 1.09 8.36
CA ASN A 135 -35.96 1.36 7.03
C ASN A 135 -34.95 2.14 6.20
N GLY A 136 -35.02 1.97 4.88
CA GLY A 136 -34.25 2.72 3.92
C GLY A 136 -34.95 2.79 2.58
N GLU A 137 -34.59 3.78 1.78
CA GLU A 137 -35.17 4.00 0.46
C GLU A 137 -34.11 4.34 -0.56
N LEU A 138 -34.39 4.07 -1.84
CA LEU A 138 -33.54 4.38 -2.97
C LEU A 138 -34.40 4.87 -4.13
N ASP A 139 -34.06 6.01 -4.70
CA ASP A 139 -34.66 6.51 -5.93
C ASP A 139 -34.25 5.61 -7.10
N CYS A 140 -35.25 4.99 -7.77
CA CYS A 140 -35.03 4.06 -8.86
C CYS A 140 -34.29 4.67 -10.06
N ILE A 141 -34.30 6.00 -10.22
CA ILE A 141 -33.55 6.70 -11.28
C ILE A 141 -32.02 6.50 -11.15
N THR A 142 -31.57 6.18 -9.94
CA THR A 142 -30.14 5.98 -9.64
C THR A 142 -29.66 4.56 -9.92
N ILE A 143 -30.57 3.62 -10.16
CA ILE A 143 -30.26 2.22 -10.39
C ILE A 143 -29.61 2.06 -11.77
N LYS A 144 -28.50 1.36 -11.81
CA LYS A 144 -27.81 0.95 -13.03
C LYS A 144 -27.79 -0.56 -13.09
N ASP A 145 -28.13 -1.11 -14.26
CA ASP A 145 -28.11 -2.56 -14.48
C ASP A 145 -26.75 -3.18 -14.17
N ASN A 146 -26.78 -4.35 -13.54
CA ASN A 146 -25.62 -5.16 -13.19
C ASN A 146 -24.60 -4.39 -12.31
N THR A 147 -25.10 -3.55 -11.42
CA THR A 147 -24.28 -2.86 -10.42
C THR A 147 -24.96 -2.90 -9.06
N PHE A 148 -24.15 -3.00 -8.01
CA PHE A 148 -24.68 -2.94 -6.64
C PHE A 148 -25.20 -1.54 -6.31
N ALA A 149 -26.51 -1.45 -6.12
CA ALA A 149 -27.17 -0.25 -5.61
C ALA A 149 -27.24 -0.29 -4.08
N ALA A 150 -26.87 0.80 -3.40
CA ALA A 150 -26.83 0.87 -1.94
C ALA A 150 -28.12 1.49 -1.38
N ILE A 151 -28.75 0.83 -0.41
CA ILE A 151 -29.84 1.36 0.41
C ILE A 151 -29.31 1.51 1.83
N THR A 152 -29.17 2.76 2.28
CA THR A 152 -28.76 3.06 3.66
C THR A 152 -30.00 3.16 4.54
N PHE A 153 -29.96 2.55 5.71
CA PHE A 153 -31.03 2.65 6.69
C PHE A 153 -31.04 4.01 7.40
N ASP A 154 -32.21 4.53 7.71
CA ASP A 154 -32.39 5.80 8.43
C ASP A 154 -31.66 5.81 9.77
N ALA A 155 -31.62 4.68 10.44
CA ALA A 155 -30.83 4.45 11.64
C ALA A 155 -30.20 3.05 11.60
N PRO A 156 -28.92 2.91 11.98
CA PRO A 156 -28.30 1.60 12.08
C PRO A 156 -28.97 0.76 13.16
N TYR A 157 -29.20 -0.52 12.86
CA TYR A 157 -29.75 -1.47 13.82
C TYR A 157 -28.64 -2.37 14.37
N THR A 158 -28.67 -2.66 15.68
CA THR A 158 -27.75 -3.61 16.31
C THR A 158 -28.50 -4.87 16.69
N ALA A 159 -28.06 -6.01 16.16
CA ALA A 159 -28.67 -7.30 16.46
C ALA A 159 -28.58 -7.61 17.96
N PRO A 160 -29.68 -8.00 18.62
CA PRO A 160 -29.65 -8.33 20.04
C PRO A 160 -28.83 -9.61 20.28
N GLY A 161 -28.11 -9.64 21.41
CA GLY A 161 -27.36 -10.80 21.86
C GLY A 161 -26.19 -10.43 22.76
N THR A 162 -25.71 -11.39 23.53
CA THR A 162 -24.53 -11.24 24.39
C THR A 162 -23.28 -11.60 23.60
N ALA A 163 -22.23 -10.79 23.75
CA ALA A 163 -20.95 -10.91 23.03
C ALA A 163 -20.15 -12.22 23.31
N ASP A 164 -20.68 -13.14 24.11
CA ASP A 164 -20.00 -14.34 24.58
C ASP A 164 -20.31 -15.63 23.80
N ALA A 165 -21.05 -15.54 22.71
CA ALA A 165 -21.26 -16.71 21.86
C ALA A 165 -20.21 -16.67 20.72
N GLU A 166 -19.19 -17.53 20.78
CA GLU A 166 -18.54 -18.08 19.59
C GLU A 166 -19.67 -18.73 18.75
N ALA A 167 -20.34 -17.90 17.97
CA ALA A 167 -21.42 -18.37 17.11
C ALA A 167 -20.75 -19.01 15.89
N ASP A 168 -20.82 -20.34 15.87
CA ASP A 168 -20.67 -21.13 14.66
C ASP A 168 -21.54 -20.48 13.57
N TYR A 169 -21.04 -20.31 12.38
CA TYR A 169 -21.69 -19.64 11.23
C TYR A 169 -23.06 -20.24 10.88
N ASP A 170 -23.32 -21.49 11.32
CA ASP A 170 -24.58 -22.22 11.13
C ASP A 170 -25.72 -21.82 12.08
N LEU A 171 -25.46 -20.97 13.07
CA LEU A 171 -26.43 -20.47 14.03
C LEU A 171 -26.65 -18.95 13.93
N ALA A 172 -26.55 -18.40 12.71
CA ALA A 172 -27.06 -17.07 12.42
C ALA A 172 -28.49 -16.95 12.96
N ASN A 173 -28.78 -15.91 13.73
CA ASN A 173 -30.08 -15.68 14.32
C ASN A 173 -31.13 -15.63 13.17
N PRO A 174 -31.89 -16.70 12.89
CA PRO A 174 -32.74 -16.80 11.69
C PRO A 174 -33.97 -15.91 11.75
N ASN A 175 -34.04 -15.04 12.76
CA ASN A 175 -35.26 -14.31 13.11
C ASN A 175 -35.32 -12.90 12.51
N MET A 176 -34.29 -12.49 11.72
CA MET A 176 -34.34 -11.21 11.03
C MET A 176 -34.68 -11.42 9.56
N THR A 177 -35.49 -10.54 8.99
CA THR A 177 -35.90 -10.62 7.59
C THR A 177 -35.80 -9.26 6.94
N LEU A 178 -35.17 -9.21 5.76
CA LEU A 178 -35.18 -8.03 4.91
C LEU A 178 -36.40 -8.09 3.98
N ARG A 179 -37.25 -7.08 4.02
CA ARG A 179 -38.37 -6.90 3.10
C ARG A 179 -38.00 -5.86 2.06
N LEU A 180 -38.14 -6.19 0.78
CA LEU A 180 -37.89 -5.31 -0.37
C LEU A 180 -39.17 -5.14 -1.16
N TRP A 181 -39.57 -3.90 -1.46
CA TRP A 181 -40.69 -3.58 -2.36
C TRP A 181 -40.41 -2.23 -3.05
N TYR A 182 -41.06 -1.99 -4.17
CA TYR A 182 -40.96 -0.69 -4.80
C TYR A 182 -42.33 -0.08 -5.10
N THR A 183 -42.39 1.24 -5.07
CA THR A 183 -43.52 2.04 -5.50
C THR A 183 -43.22 2.63 -6.86
N PRO A 184 -43.95 2.29 -7.93
CA PRO A 184 -43.71 2.81 -9.26
C PRO A 184 -44.06 4.30 -9.34
N GLY A 185 -43.41 5.00 -10.25
CA GLY A 185 -43.73 6.40 -10.56
C GLY A 185 -44.87 6.51 -11.59
N ASP A 186 -45.22 7.76 -11.96
CA ASP A 186 -46.31 8.07 -12.89
C ASP A 186 -46.05 7.58 -14.32
N ASP A 187 -44.82 7.30 -14.70
CA ASP A 187 -44.40 6.76 -16.00
C ASP A 187 -44.26 5.24 -16.02
N TRP A 188 -44.78 4.56 -14.96
CA TRP A 188 -44.69 3.11 -14.84
C TRP A 188 -45.55 2.40 -15.90
N ASP A 189 -44.98 1.39 -16.51
CA ASP A 189 -45.66 0.43 -17.38
C ASP A 189 -45.50 -0.99 -16.79
N VAL A 190 -46.49 -1.84 -17.00
CA VAL A 190 -46.47 -3.25 -16.55
C VAL A 190 -45.28 -4.07 -17.03
N TYR A 191 -44.58 -3.58 -18.03
CA TYR A 191 -43.35 -4.19 -18.56
C TYR A 191 -42.07 -3.78 -17.84
N HIS A 192 -42.11 -2.76 -16.98
CA HIS A 192 -40.95 -2.31 -16.24
C HIS A 192 -40.85 -3.08 -14.93
N LEU A 193 -40.02 -4.13 -14.93
CA LEU A 193 -39.80 -5.00 -13.76
C LEU A 193 -38.44 -4.73 -13.18
N LEU A 194 -38.41 -4.47 -11.86
CA LEU A 194 -37.17 -4.41 -11.12
C LEU A 194 -36.80 -5.82 -10.64
N GLY A 195 -35.65 -6.31 -11.06
CA GLY A 195 -35.16 -7.64 -10.69
C GLY A 195 -33.96 -7.57 -9.74
N LEU A 196 -33.90 -8.52 -8.83
CA LEU A 196 -32.73 -8.81 -8.01
C LEU A 196 -32.05 -10.05 -8.57
N TRP A 197 -30.74 -9.98 -8.82
CA TRP A 197 -29.97 -11.14 -9.25
C TRP A 197 -29.92 -12.21 -8.14
N THR A 198 -29.93 -13.48 -8.53
CA THR A 198 -29.86 -14.65 -7.65
C THR A 198 -29.18 -15.83 -8.35
N ASP A 199 -28.65 -16.75 -7.57
CA ASP A 199 -28.15 -18.02 -8.08
C ASP A 199 -29.24 -19.09 -8.21
N ALA A 200 -28.82 -20.31 -8.50
CA ALA A 200 -29.69 -21.48 -8.61
C ALA A 200 -29.61 -22.42 -7.40
N ASP A 201 -28.91 -22.03 -6.33
CA ASP A 201 -28.75 -22.85 -5.14
C ASP A 201 -30.11 -23.05 -4.45
N THR A 202 -30.34 -24.27 -3.97
CA THR A 202 -31.58 -24.66 -3.33
C THR A 202 -31.53 -24.58 -1.80
N SER A 203 -30.43 -24.17 -1.23
CA SER A 203 -30.24 -24.15 0.22
C SER A 203 -30.94 -22.97 0.92
N GLN A 204 -31.18 -21.88 0.22
CA GLN A 204 -31.86 -20.70 0.76
C GLN A 204 -33.23 -20.49 0.10
N GLN A 205 -34.19 -20.05 0.88
CA GLN A 205 -35.57 -19.83 0.45
C GLN A 205 -35.98 -18.38 0.71
N MET A 206 -36.50 -17.72 -0.32
CA MET A 206 -37.10 -16.39 -0.26
C MET A 206 -38.60 -16.49 -0.40
N THR A 207 -39.32 -15.54 0.17
CA THR A 207 -40.78 -15.47 0.02
C THR A 207 -41.18 -14.20 -0.69
N ARG A 208 -41.91 -14.30 -1.80
CA ARG A 208 -42.46 -13.16 -2.52
C ARG A 208 -43.96 -13.08 -2.26
N ARG A 209 -44.43 -11.92 -1.77
CA ARG A 209 -45.84 -11.57 -1.65
C ARG A 209 -46.18 -10.48 -2.63
N ASN A 210 -47.08 -10.77 -3.55
CA ASN A 210 -47.52 -9.83 -4.58
C ASN A 210 -48.69 -8.97 -4.07
N ALA A 211 -48.91 -7.79 -4.65
CA ALA A 211 -50.01 -6.88 -4.29
C ALA A 211 -51.42 -7.49 -4.45
N ASN A 212 -51.57 -8.55 -5.26
CA ASN A 212 -52.82 -9.29 -5.40
C ASN A 212 -53.06 -10.36 -4.30
N GLY A 213 -52.18 -10.41 -3.27
CA GLY A 213 -52.26 -11.35 -2.16
C GLY A 213 -51.66 -12.74 -2.45
N THR A 214 -51.16 -13.01 -3.66
CA THR A 214 -50.51 -14.29 -3.94
C THR A 214 -49.12 -14.35 -3.29
N THR A 215 -48.77 -15.54 -2.80
CA THR A 215 -47.46 -15.76 -2.16
C THR A 215 -46.75 -16.90 -2.88
N ASP A 216 -45.49 -16.62 -3.29
CA ASP A 216 -44.63 -17.59 -3.96
C ASP A 216 -43.39 -17.85 -3.09
N SER A 217 -42.96 -19.11 -3.05
CA SER A 217 -41.65 -19.47 -2.49
C SER A 217 -40.62 -19.59 -3.61
N ILE A 218 -39.51 -18.88 -3.49
CA ILE A 218 -38.44 -18.79 -4.47
C ILE A 218 -37.17 -19.33 -3.83
N VAL A 219 -36.48 -20.20 -4.54
CA VAL A 219 -35.23 -20.82 -4.07
C VAL A 219 -34.06 -20.18 -4.76
N GLY A 220 -33.02 -19.82 -4.01
CA GLY A 220 -31.80 -19.22 -4.48
C GLY A 220 -31.21 -18.22 -3.48
N HIS A 221 -29.91 -17.92 -3.61
CA HIS A 221 -29.27 -16.87 -2.84
C HIS A 221 -29.29 -15.56 -3.61
N PRO A 222 -29.78 -14.47 -3.02
CA PRO A 222 -29.79 -13.17 -3.69
C PRO A 222 -28.39 -12.58 -3.80
N ALA A 223 -28.13 -11.82 -4.85
CA ALA A 223 -26.95 -10.98 -5.00
C ALA A 223 -27.07 -9.77 -4.06
N LEU A 224 -26.68 -9.97 -2.83
CA LEU A 224 -26.91 -9.07 -1.70
C LEU A 224 -25.64 -8.97 -0.87
N GLN A 225 -25.30 -7.74 -0.50
CA GLN A 225 -24.23 -7.44 0.44
C GLN A 225 -24.85 -6.72 1.65
N TYR A 226 -24.54 -7.21 2.84
CA TYR A 226 -24.92 -6.51 4.07
C TYR A 226 -23.85 -5.47 4.42
N VAL A 227 -24.28 -4.23 4.67
CA VAL A 227 -23.40 -3.16 5.14
C VAL A 227 -23.38 -3.20 6.66
N VAL A 228 -22.44 -3.94 7.21
CA VAL A 228 -22.36 -4.26 8.63
C VAL A 228 -21.09 -3.75 9.27
N ASN A 229 -21.06 -3.68 10.59
CA ASN A 229 -19.86 -3.42 11.37
C ASN A 229 -19.90 -4.19 12.68
N ASP A 230 -18.84 -4.88 12.97
CA ASP A 230 -18.61 -5.46 14.29
C ASP A 230 -18.10 -4.38 15.24
N SER A 231 -18.45 -4.47 16.51
CA SER A 231 -17.94 -3.56 17.54
C SER A 231 -16.43 -3.79 17.74
N GLY A 232 -15.62 -3.27 16.81
CA GLY A 232 -14.18 -3.42 16.83
C GLY A 232 -13.52 -2.63 17.95
N SER A 233 -12.36 -3.08 18.38
CA SER A 233 -11.50 -2.40 19.36
C SER A 233 -10.19 -1.88 18.76
N TRP A 234 -10.17 -1.64 17.45
CA TRP A 234 -8.98 -1.20 16.70
C TRP A 234 -8.46 0.15 17.19
N SER A 235 -9.35 1.04 17.67
CA SER A 235 -8.97 2.31 18.29
C SER A 235 -7.95 2.13 19.40
N HIS A 236 -8.15 1.17 20.29
CA HIS A 236 -7.22 0.89 21.37
C HIS A 236 -5.93 0.19 20.90
N VAL A 237 -6.03 -0.72 19.92
CA VAL A 237 -4.88 -1.45 19.38
C VAL A 237 -3.95 -0.50 18.64
N ILE A 238 -4.47 0.29 17.70
CA ILE A 238 -3.69 1.24 16.89
C ILE A 238 -3.09 2.33 17.77
N SER A 239 -3.86 2.87 18.72
CA SER A 239 -3.39 3.85 19.68
C SER A 239 -2.17 3.36 20.48
N ARG A 240 -2.25 2.17 21.06
CA ARG A 240 -1.16 1.56 21.84
C ARG A 240 0.05 1.29 20.95
N LEU A 241 -0.16 0.72 19.77
CA LEU A 241 0.92 0.40 18.84
C LEU A 241 1.71 1.64 18.44
N LEU A 242 1.03 2.70 17.99
CA LEU A 242 1.68 3.96 17.59
C LEU A 242 2.37 4.66 18.77
N GLY A 243 1.74 4.68 19.93
CA GLY A 243 2.34 5.25 21.14
C GLY A 243 3.64 4.54 21.53
N VAL A 244 3.61 3.21 21.59
CA VAL A 244 4.80 2.39 21.94
C VAL A 244 5.89 2.51 20.88
N LEU A 245 5.57 2.43 19.59
CA LEU A 245 6.56 2.56 18.52
C LEU A 245 7.23 3.93 18.53
N THR A 246 6.45 5.00 18.70
CA THR A 246 6.99 6.37 18.79
C THR A 246 7.88 6.55 19.99
N PHE A 247 7.46 6.08 21.17
CA PHE A 247 8.28 6.11 22.37
C PHE A 247 9.60 5.36 22.17
N ALA A 248 9.53 4.14 21.65
CA ALA A 248 10.70 3.31 21.40
C ALA A 248 11.65 3.96 20.39
N ALA A 249 11.14 4.58 19.33
CA ALA A 249 11.95 5.27 18.32
C ALA A 249 12.74 6.45 18.92
N VAL A 250 12.07 7.29 19.72
CA VAL A 250 12.72 8.45 20.36
C VAL A 250 13.78 8.01 21.36
N VAL A 251 13.46 7.02 22.19
CA VAL A 251 14.40 6.49 23.21
C VAL A 251 15.58 5.78 22.54
N ALA A 252 15.34 4.95 21.53
CA ALA A 252 16.39 4.28 20.79
C ALA A 252 17.32 5.28 20.08
N GLY A 253 16.76 6.29 19.43
CA GLY A 253 17.53 7.38 18.80
C GLY A 253 18.41 8.10 19.81
N PHE A 254 17.88 8.42 21.00
CA PHE A 254 18.64 9.03 22.09
C PHE A 254 19.78 8.13 22.60
N ILE A 255 19.49 6.85 22.86
CA ILE A 255 20.50 5.89 23.31
C ILE A 255 21.63 5.79 22.28
N LEU A 256 21.27 5.62 21.01
CA LEU A 256 22.24 5.53 19.93
C LEU A 256 23.11 6.78 19.81
N LEU A 257 22.52 7.97 19.93
CA LEU A 257 23.26 9.23 19.87
C LEU A 257 24.17 9.45 21.09
N THR A 258 23.70 9.13 22.28
CA THR A 258 24.48 9.28 23.53
C THR A 258 25.63 8.29 23.65
N HIS A 259 25.46 7.07 23.14
CA HIS A 259 26.53 6.07 23.04
C HIS A 259 27.45 6.26 21.83
N ARG A 260 27.38 7.41 21.16
CA ARG A 260 28.19 7.74 19.99
C ARG A 260 28.05 6.72 18.86
N ALA A 261 26.87 6.17 18.69
CA ALA A 261 26.55 5.28 17.59
C ALA A 261 26.87 5.96 16.24
N LYS A 262 27.29 5.16 15.29
CA LYS A 262 27.51 5.67 13.94
C LYS A 262 26.17 6.03 13.30
N LEU A 263 26.11 7.11 12.52
CA LEU A 263 24.87 7.59 11.89
C LEU A 263 24.14 6.52 11.06
N TRP A 264 24.87 5.59 10.43
CA TRP A 264 24.25 4.49 9.71
C TRP A 264 23.43 3.55 10.64
N GLN A 265 23.84 3.37 11.90
CA GLN A 265 23.08 2.61 12.88
C GLN A 265 21.79 3.34 13.29
N VAL A 266 21.87 4.67 13.40
CA VAL A 266 20.68 5.51 13.66
C VAL A 266 19.67 5.37 12.50
N VAL A 267 20.15 5.41 11.24
CA VAL A 267 19.31 5.22 10.06
C VAL A 267 18.63 3.84 10.08
N LEU A 268 19.37 2.77 10.40
CA LEU A 268 18.79 1.42 10.47
C LEU A 268 17.70 1.33 11.52
N VAL A 269 17.98 1.76 12.76
CA VAL A 269 17.04 1.57 13.87
C VAL A 269 15.85 2.51 13.76
N CYS A 270 16.07 3.81 13.59
CA CYS A 270 14.97 4.78 13.46
C CYS A 270 14.18 4.55 12.16
N GLY A 271 14.88 4.25 11.07
CA GLY A 271 14.25 3.93 9.78
C GLY A 271 13.42 2.65 9.85
N ALA A 272 13.87 1.61 10.56
CA ALA A 272 13.09 0.40 10.76
C ALA A 272 11.80 0.69 11.53
N VAL A 273 11.88 1.41 12.64
CA VAL A 273 10.68 1.73 13.45
C VAL A 273 9.68 2.56 12.65
N LEU A 274 10.15 3.64 12.02
CA LEU A 274 9.28 4.53 11.25
C LEU A 274 8.77 3.85 9.97
N GLY A 275 9.63 3.09 9.27
CA GLY A 275 9.25 2.39 8.05
C GLY A 275 8.26 1.26 8.30
N VAL A 276 8.39 0.52 9.41
CA VAL A 276 7.39 -0.47 9.85
C VAL A 276 6.06 0.23 10.13
N ALA A 277 6.06 1.39 10.80
CA ALA A 277 4.83 2.15 11.00
C ALA A 277 4.17 2.51 9.65
N PHE A 278 4.93 2.99 8.66
CA PHE A 278 4.39 3.26 7.32
C PHE A 278 3.85 2.00 6.64
N ALA A 279 4.56 0.86 6.73
CA ALA A 279 4.12 -0.39 6.12
C ALA A 279 2.77 -0.88 6.67
N PHE A 280 2.52 -0.66 7.97
CA PHE A 280 1.27 -1.03 8.63
C PHE A 280 0.16 0.01 8.48
N LEU A 281 0.50 1.31 8.47
CA LEU A 281 -0.51 2.39 8.42
C LEU A 281 -0.97 2.73 7.01
N THR A 282 -0.21 2.33 5.98
CA THR A 282 -0.63 2.51 4.60
C THR A 282 -1.65 1.43 4.24
N PRO A 283 -2.90 1.79 3.87
CA PRO A 283 -3.88 0.81 3.43
C PRO A 283 -3.35 -0.04 2.25
N PRO A 284 -3.88 -1.26 2.05
CA PRO A 284 -3.49 -2.09 0.91
C PRO A 284 -3.70 -1.36 -0.42
N LEU A 285 -2.74 -1.49 -1.32
CA LEU A 285 -2.78 -1.01 -2.71
C LEU A 285 -2.98 0.51 -2.89
N VAL A 286 -2.88 1.32 -1.82
CA VAL A 286 -2.98 2.79 -1.85
C VAL A 286 -1.66 3.45 -2.24
N GLY A 287 -0.54 2.74 -2.08
CA GLY A 287 0.77 3.24 -2.53
C GLY A 287 0.75 3.59 -4.02
N PRO A 288 1.53 4.61 -4.47
CA PRO A 288 1.60 4.94 -5.90
C PRO A 288 1.94 3.71 -6.73
N ASP A 289 1.09 3.36 -7.69
CA ASP A 289 1.21 2.21 -8.59
C ASP A 289 1.39 0.85 -7.87
N GLU A 290 1.02 0.75 -6.57
CA GLU A 290 1.32 -0.42 -5.74
C GLU A 290 0.69 -1.70 -6.29
N TYR A 291 -0.51 -1.59 -6.89
CA TYR A 291 -1.16 -2.70 -7.58
C TYR A 291 -0.31 -3.24 -8.74
N THR A 292 0.17 -2.35 -9.60
CA THR A 292 1.03 -2.72 -10.73
C THR A 292 2.35 -3.32 -10.25
N HIS A 293 2.90 -2.79 -9.16
CA HIS A 293 4.11 -3.34 -8.54
C HIS A 293 3.86 -4.73 -7.95
N LEU A 294 2.69 -4.94 -7.31
CA LEU A 294 2.28 -6.25 -6.79
C LEU A 294 2.18 -7.28 -7.93
N ALA A 295 1.46 -6.97 -9.01
CA ALA A 295 1.28 -7.88 -10.14
C ALA A 295 2.64 -8.31 -10.75
N LYS A 296 3.57 -7.35 -10.92
CA LYS A 296 4.92 -7.64 -11.40
C LYS A 296 5.70 -8.56 -10.45
N CYS A 297 5.64 -8.30 -9.15
CA CYS A 297 6.33 -9.10 -8.15
C CYS A 297 5.70 -10.49 -7.99
N TYR A 298 4.38 -10.58 -8.07
CA TYR A 298 3.65 -11.84 -8.01
C TYR A 298 4.01 -12.75 -9.19
N ARG A 299 3.99 -12.20 -10.42
CA ARG A 299 4.47 -12.89 -11.63
C ARG A 299 5.85 -13.49 -11.43
N GLN A 300 6.79 -12.67 -10.94
CA GLN A 300 8.16 -13.13 -10.74
C GLN A 300 8.28 -14.17 -9.63
N SER A 301 7.48 -14.03 -8.57
CA SER A 301 7.36 -15.04 -7.52
C SER A 301 6.84 -16.37 -8.08
N SER A 302 5.83 -16.35 -8.97
CA SER A 302 5.34 -17.56 -9.64
C SER A 302 6.44 -18.24 -10.46
N THR A 303 7.23 -17.44 -11.22
CA THR A 303 8.39 -17.96 -11.97
C THR A 303 9.41 -18.63 -11.04
N LEU A 304 9.75 -18.01 -9.90
CA LEU A 304 10.71 -18.55 -8.93
C LEU A 304 10.20 -19.84 -8.25
N LEU A 305 8.89 -19.94 -8.06
CA LEU A 305 8.24 -21.13 -7.46
C LEU A 305 7.93 -22.22 -8.50
N GLY A 306 8.26 -22.02 -9.77
CA GLY A 306 7.97 -22.96 -10.84
C GLY A 306 6.48 -23.12 -11.14
N GLN A 307 5.67 -22.11 -10.83
CA GLN A 307 4.23 -22.10 -11.05
C GLN A 307 3.88 -21.44 -12.40
N PRO A 308 2.75 -21.78 -13.03
CA PRO A 308 2.28 -21.11 -14.24
C PRO A 308 2.07 -19.62 -13.97
N VAL A 309 2.38 -18.81 -14.97
CA VAL A 309 2.43 -17.34 -14.82
C VAL A 309 1.24 -16.66 -15.47
N ALA A 310 0.80 -17.15 -16.62
CA ALA A 310 -0.30 -16.58 -17.39
C ALA A 310 -1.13 -17.70 -18.00
N ASP A 311 -2.38 -17.39 -18.32
CA ASP A 311 -3.26 -18.22 -19.12
C ASP A 311 -3.07 -17.97 -20.63
N ASP A 312 -3.95 -18.57 -21.46
CA ASP A 312 -3.91 -18.47 -22.92
C ASP A 312 -4.26 -17.05 -23.44
N ASP A 313 -4.89 -16.22 -22.60
CA ASP A 313 -5.25 -14.82 -22.89
C ASP A 313 -4.25 -13.81 -22.33
N ASP A 314 -3.07 -14.26 -21.90
CA ASP A 314 -2.03 -13.45 -21.23
C ASP A 314 -2.48 -12.81 -19.91
N MET A 315 -3.50 -13.38 -19.23
CA MET A 315 -3.92 -12.93 -17.92
C MET A 315 -3.05 -13.55 -16.82
N LEU A 316 -2.70 -12.77 -15.81
CA LEU A 316 -1.89 -13.24 -14.68
C LEU A 316 -2.63 -14.33 -13.89
N LEU A 317 -2.00 -15.48 -13.74
CA LEU A 317 -2.50 -16.55 -12.90
C LEU A 317 -2.11 -16.32 -11.43
N VAL A 318 -3.10 -16.33 -10.55
CA VAL A 318 -2.95 -16.12 -9.10
C VAL A 318 -3.59 -17.25 -8.32
N ARG A 319 -3.23 -17.40 -7.03
CA ARG A 319 -3.92 -18.36 -6.16
C ARG A 319 -5.40 -17.98 -6.03
N SER A 320 -6.29 -18.95 -5.88
CA SER A 320 -7.72 -18.71 -5.78
C SER A 320 -8.09 -17.75 -4.63
N CYS A 321 -7.40 -17.83 -3.49
CA CYS A 321 -7.58 -16.92 -2.36
C CYS A 321 -7.05 -15.50 -2.59
N ASP A 322 -6.16 -15.29 -3.55
CA ASP A 322 -5.64 -13.96 -3.90
C ASP A 322 -6.47 -13.31 -5.03
N ALA A 323 -7.24 -14.11 -5.78
CA ALA A 323 -7.98 -13.66 -6.96
C ALA A 323 -8.92 -12.47 -6.70
N PRO A 324 -9.66 -12.39 -5.59
CA PRO A 324 -10.55 -11.25 -5.32
C PRO A 324 -9.82 -9.91 -5.33
N TYR A 325 -8.56 -9.88 -4.85
CA TYR A 325 -7.74 -8.67 -4.78
C TYR A 325 -7.10 -8.28 -6.12
N PHE A 326 -7.16 -9.17 -7.12
CA PHE A 326 -6.69 -8.91 -8.47
C PHE A 326 -7.84 -8.67 -9.47
N LYS A 327 -9.09 -8.95 -9.11
CA LYS A 327 -10.28 -8.73 -9.94
C LYS A 327 -10.92 -7.35 -9.74
N ASN A 328 -10.83 -6.77 -8.55
CA ASN A 328 -11.49 -5.51 -8.18
C ASN A 328 -10.49 -4.40 -7.89
N HIS A 329 -9.94 -3.77 -8.91
CA HIS A 329 -8.99 -2.65 -8.75
C HIS A 329 -9.65 -1.36 -8.26
N THR A 330 -10.96 -1.26 -8.39
CA THR A 330 -11.76 -0.09 -8.02
C THR A 330 -12.42 -0.26 -6.67
N GLY A 331 -12.03 -1.30 -5.90
CA GLY A 331 -12.51 -1.50 -4.54
C GLY A 331 -12.29 -0.26 -3.67
N ASP A 332 -13.08 -0.12 -2.64
CA ASP A 332 -13.04 0.99 -1.69
C ASP A 332 -11.63 1.13 -1.10
N ILE A 333 -10.88 2.11 -1.64
CA ILE A 333 -9.55 2.47 -1.20
C ILE A 333 -9.69 3.27 0.10
N GLY A 334 -8.82 3.02 1.07
CA GLY A 334 -8.76 3.83 2.28
C GLY A 334 -9.05 3.08 3.57
N ILE A 335 -9.96 3.60 4.39
CA ILE A 335 -10.21 3.05 5.73
C ILE A 335 -10.84 1.65 5.67
N TYR A 336 -11.71 1.39 4.70
CA TYR A 336 -12.29 0.06 4.48
C TYR A 336 -11.19 -0.99 4.22
N ALA A 337 -10.36 -0.76 3.19
CA ALA A 337 -9.26 -1.66 2.85
C ALA A 337 -8.24 -1.81 4.01
N TYR A 338 -8.09 -0.76 4.83
CA TYR A 338 -7.25 -0.82 6.01
C TYR A 338 -7.86 -1.72 7.10
N LYS A 339 -9.17 -1.62 7.34
CA LYS A 339 -9.87 -2.51 8.27
C LYS A 339 -9.78 -3.96 7.82
N GLU A 340 -10.07 -4.23 6.55
CA GLU A 340 -9.95 -5.55 5.94
C GLU A 340 -8.53 -6.14 6.12
N MET A 341 -7.49 -5.33 5.87
CA MET A 341 -6.12 -5.77 6.12
C MET A 341 -5.88 -6.17 7.57
N LEU A 342 -6.39 -5.40 8.54
CA LEU A 342 -6.17 -5.70 9.97
C LEU A 342 -6.90 -6.98 10.41
N GLU A 343 -8.09 -7.22 9.88
CA GLU A 343 -8.91 -8.39 10.21
C GLU A 343 -8.34 -9.67 9.58
N HIS A 344 -7.83 -9.58 8.35
CA HIS A 344 -7.34 -10.73 7.57
C HIS A 344 -5.81 -10.88 7.55
N LEU A 345 -5.07 -10.10 8.37
CA LEU A 345 -3.60 -10.13 8.37
C LEU A 345 -3.02 -11.50 8.71
N GLY A 346 -3.70 -12.25 9.58
CA GLY A 346 -3.29 -13.57 10.05
C GLY A 346 -3.82 -14.73 9.25
N ASP A 347 -4.60 -14.48 8.21
CA ASP A 347 -5.25 -15.54 7.43
C ASP A 347 -4.23 -16.41 6.71
N ALA A 348 -4.52 -17.70 6.67
CA ALA A 348 -3.76 -18.64 5.88
C ALA A 348 -4.07 -18.47 4.39
N GLY A 349 -3.05 -18.56 3.56
CA GLY A 349 -3.23 -18.68 2.12
C GLY A 349 -3.83 -20.03 1.77
N CYS A 350 -4.49 -20.09 0.63
CA CYS A 350 -5.01 -21.35 0.12
C CYS A 350 -3.86 -22.34 -0.13
N SER A 351 -4.01 -23.53 0.44
CA SER A 351 -3.15 -24.66 0.18
C SER A 351 -3.68 -25.37 -1.06
N GLY A 352 -2.96 -25.26 -2.17
CA GLY A 352 -3.30 -25.98 -3.39
C GLY A 352 -2.86 -25.24 -4.64
N GLU A 353 -2.69 -25.99 -5.70
CA GLU A 353 -2.22 -25.53 -6.99
C GLU A 353 -3.30 -24.83 -7.83
N ALA A 354 -4.50 -24.61 -7.29
CA ALA A 354 -5.57 -23.95 -8.03
C ALA A 354 -5.19 -22.50 -8.33
N THR A 355 -4.63 -22.29 -9.50
CA THR A 355 -4.41 -20.97 -10.08
C THR A 355 -5.66 -20.55 -10.86
N VAL A 356 -6.09 -19.34 -10.61
CA VAL A 356 -7.25 -18.72 -11.26
C VAL A 356 -6.75 -17.54 -12.07
N SER A 357 -7.34 -17.33 -13.23
CA SER A 357 -7.08 -16.14 -14.04
C SER A 357 -7.52 -14.89 -13.29
N SER A 358 -6.66 -13.87 -13.27
CA SER A 358 -6.98 -12.54 -12.75
C SER A 358 -7.40 -11.62 -13.90
N ASP A 359 -7.92 -10.43 -13.58
CA ASP A 359 -8.24 -9.40 -14.58
C ASP A 359 -7.01 -8.56 -14.98
N THR A 360 -5.82 -9.03 -14.63
CA THR A 360 -4.56 -8.31 -14.86
C THR A 360 -3.78 -8.95 -15.99
N TYR A 361 -3.56 -8.20 -17.06
CA TYR A 361 -2.70 -8.63 -18.15
C TYR A 361 -1.24 -8.75 -17.69
N VAL A 362 -0.63 -9.86 -18.05
CA VAL A 362 0.82 -10.02 -17.95
C VAL A 362 1.44 -9.21 -19.09
N THR A 363 1.87 -7.99 -18.77
CA THR A 363 2.58 -7.17 -19.73
C THR A 363 3.88 -7.85 -20.16
N ALA A 364 4.19 -7.81 -21.44
CA ALA A 364 5.46 -8.29 -22.00
C ALA A 364 6.66 -7.43 -21.57
N ASP A 365 6.46 -6.47 -20.68
CA ASP A 365 7.50 -5.59 -20.17
C ASP A 365 8.62 -6.42 -19.54
N PRO A 366 9.87 -6.26 -19.97
CA PRO A 366 11.00 -6.88 -19.32
C PRO A 366 11.05 -6.36 -17.88
N ILE A 367 10.65 -7.23 -16.94
CA ILE A 367 10.66 -6.87 -15.53
C ILE A 367 12.10 -6.71 -15.11
N ASN A 368 12.47 -5.50 -14.73
CA ASN A 368 13.76 -5.30 -14.10
C ASN A 368 13.70 -5.77 -12.65
N ASN A 369 13.98 -7.05 -12.44
CA ASN A 369 13.97 -7.68 -11.13
C ASN A 369 14.86 -6.98 -10.11
N THR A 370 15.88 -6.22 -10.57
CA THR A 370 16.80 -5.52 -9.66
C THR A 370 16.16 -4.37 -8.90
N LEU A 371 15.07 -3.80 -9.43
CA LEU A 371 14.30 -2.75 -8.75
C LEU A 371 13.28 -3.34 -7.76
N TYR A 372 13.00 -4.63 -7.87
CA TYR A 372 11.96 -5.33 -7.09
C TYR A 372 12.51 -6.43 -6.19
N LEU A 373 13.84 -6.48 -5.96
CA LEU A 373 14.48 -7.59 -5.22
C LEU A 373 13.85 -7.82 -3.84
N GLY A 374 13.60 -6.74 -3.08
CA GLY A 374 13.00 -6.83 -1.75
C GLY A 374 11.57 -7.39 -1.80
N GLN A 375 10.75 -6.80 -2.65
CA GLN A 375 9.34 -7.16 -2.82
C GLN A 375 9.16 -8.61 -3.30
N ILE A 376 9.91 -8.99 -4.35
CA ILE A 376 9.89 -10.36 -4.89
C ILE A 376 10.29 -11.36 -3.81
N ALA A 377 11.36 -11.08 -3.06
CA ALA A 377 11.81 -11.94 -1.98
C ALA A 377 10.74 -12.09 -0.89
N GLY A 378 10.12 -10.99 -0.48
CA GLY A 378 9.08 -10.99 0.54
C GLY A 378 7.82 -11.73 0.11
N ILE A 379 7.32 -11.47 -1.10
CA ILE A 379 6.14 -12.14 -1.66
C ILE A 379 6.40 -13.63 -1.85
N THR A 380 7.57 -14.00 -2.39
CA THR A 380 7.93 -15.42 -2.57
C THR A 380 8.00 -16.15 -1.22
N LEU A 381 8.65 -15.54 -0.23
CA LEU A 381 8.75 -16.10 1.11
C LEU A 381 7.36 -16.25 1.76
N ALA A 382 6.49 -15.26 1.63
CA ALA A 382 5.12 -15.31 2.16
C ALA A 382 4.31 -16.46 1.55
N ARG A 383 4.40 -16.63 0.23
CA ARG A 383 3.73 -17.73 -0.48
C ARG A 383 4.28 -19.10 -0.07
N MET A 384 5.60 -19.22 0.13
CA MET A 384 6.22 -20.43 0.68
C MET A 384 5.76 -20.72 2.12
N MET A 385 5.50 -19.70 2.92
CA MET A 385 4.99 -19.82 4.29
C MET A 385 3.48 -20.07 4.35
N GLY A 386 2.77 -20.03 3.22
CA GLY A 386 1.32 -20.21 3.16
C GLY A 386 0.54 -19.05 3.75
N LEU A 387 1.04 -17.81 3.69
CA LEU A 387 0.32 -16.63 4.15
C LEU A 387 -0.77 -16.23 3.15
N GLY A 388 -1.88 -15.67 3.67
CA GLY A 388 -2.93 -15.04 2.87
C GLY A 388 -2.47 -13.73 2.24
N PHE A 389 -3.36 -13.10 1.46
CA PHE A 389 -3.05 -11.91 0.67
C PHE A 389 -2.44 -10.77 1.49
N HIS A 390 -3.08 -10.39 2.60
CA HIS A 390 -2.62 -9.26 3.42
C HIS A 390 -1.28 -9.53 4.11
N GLY A 391 -1.06 -10.76 4.59
CA GLY A 391 0.23 -11.18 5.15
C GLY A 391 1.34 -11.19 4.09
N MET A 392 1.02 -11.63 2.88
CA MET A 392 1.93 -11.61 1.72
C MET A 392 2.29 -10.18 1.32
N LEU A 393 1.31 -9.27 1.22
CA LEU A 393 1.52 -7.87 0.91
C LEU A 393 2.42 -7.20 1.95
N LEU A 394 2.14 -7.41 3.23
CA LEU A 394 2.92 -6.85 4.33
C LEU A 394 4.36 -7.36 4.32
N LEU A 395 4.59 -8.66 4.12
CA LEU A 395 5.96 -9.21 4.08
C LEU A 395 6.74 -8.68 2.87
N GLY A 396 6.07 -8.48 1.72
CA GLY A 396 6.63 -7.80 0.57
C GLY A 396 7.09 -6.37 0.88
N ARG A 397 6.25 -5.60 1.56
CA ARG A 397 6.56 -4.22 2.03
C ARG A 397 7.75 -4.21 3.01
N LEU A 398 7.76 -5.11 3.98
CA LEU A 398 8.84 -5.19 4.98
C LEU A 398 10.18 -5.58 4.37
N CYS A 399 10.20 -6.48 3.39
CA CYS A 399 11.42 -6.84 2.67
C CYS A 399 11.92 -5.69 1.77
N ASN A 400 11.01 -4.91 1.15
CA ASN A 400 11.38 -3.70 0.43
C ASN A 400 12.00 -2.66 1.36
N LEU A 401 11.40 -2.43 2.52
CA LEU A 401 11.94 -1.56 3.56
C LEU A 401 13.33 -2.01 4.01
N ALA A 402 13.54 -3.30 4.24
CA ALA A 402 14.83 -3.85 4.64
C ALA A 402 15.92 -3.58 3.59
N LEU A 403 15.60 -3.77 2.31
CA LEU A 403 16.52 -3.44 1.21
C LEU A 403 16.87 -1.96 1.18
N TYR A 404 15.87 -1.09 1.26
CA TYR A 404 16.08 0.36 1.30
C TYR A 404 16.98 0.78 2.46
N LEU A 405 16.69 0.30 3.67
CA LEU A 405 17.46 0.65 4.88
C LEU A 405 18.90 0.14 4.81
N ALA A 406 19.13 -1.05 4.26
CA ALA A 406 20.47 -1.58 4.04
C ALA A 406 21.28 -0.68 3.09
N LEU A 407 20.68 -0.27 1.97
CA LEU A 407 21.30 0.64 1.00
C LEU A 407 21.53 2.04 1.58
N ALA A 408 20.54 2.61 2.27
CA ALA A 408 20.65 3.92 2.91
C ALA A 408 21.75 3.94 3.99
N ALA A 409 21.80 2.91 4.83
CA ALA A 409 22.85 2.78 5.84
C ALA A 409 24.24 2.62 5.21
N ALA A 410 24.35 1.84 4.13
CA ALA A 410 25.58 1.72 3.35
C ALA A 410 26.02 3.08 2.78
N ALA A 411 25.09 3.83 2.19
CA ALA A 411 25.35 5.16 1.65
C ALA A 411 25.87 6.14 2.73
N VAL A 412 25.22 6.18 3.90
CA VAL A 412 25.68 6.99 5.05
C VAL A 412 27.07 6.59 5.51
N ASN A 413 27.38 5.30 5.52
CA ASN A 413 28.70 4.82 5.91
C ASN A 413 29.78 5.17 4.87
N ILE A 414 29.46 5.07 3.58
CA ILE A 414 30.34 5.39 2.45
C ILE A 414 30.57 6.90 2.34
N ALA A 415 29.56 7.72 2.60
CA ALA A 415 29.60 9.16 2.39
C ALA A 415 30.76 9.85 3.14
N PRO A 416 31.33 10.95 2.59
CA PRO A 416 32.30 11.76 3.28
C PRO A 416 31.79 12.20 4.65
N GLN A 417 32.66 12.19 5.67
CA GLN A 417 32.26 12.40 7.07
C GLN A 417 31.41 13.66 7.28
N ARG A 418 31.73 14.76 6.57
CA ARG A 418 30.99 16.03 6.66
C ARG A 418 29.58 15.98 6.09
N LEU A 419 29.28 15.01 5.22
CA LEU A 419 27.99 14.88 4.53
C LEU A 419 27.11 13.76 5.11
N ARG A 420 27.64 12.91 5.99
CA ARG A 420 26.90 11.79 6.57
C ARG A 420 25.59 12.19 7.22
N GLY A 421 25.56 13.35 7.90
CA GLY A 421 24.34 13.88 8.51
C GLY A 421 23.25 14.22 7.49
N ILE A 422 23.64 14.76 6.33
CA ILE A 422 22.70 15.07 5.24
C ILE A 422 22.11 13.77 4.68
N PHE A 423 22.95 12.78 4.37
CA PHE A 423 22.49 11.47 3.90
C PHE A 423 21.55 10.79 4.90
N ALA A 424 21.89 10.81 6.20
CA ALA A 424 21.05 10.25 7.24
C ALA A 424 19.71 11.00 7.37
N GLY A 425 19.73 12.34 7.32
CA GLY A 425 18.52 13.16 7.38
C GLY A 425 17.59 12.90 6.19
N VAL A 426 18.13 12.88 4.96
CA VAL A 426 17.32 12.62 3.76
C VAL A 426 16.75 11.19 3.75
N ALA A 427 17.55 10.19 4.21
CA ALA A 427 17.09 8.80 4.27
C ALA A 427 15.93 8.59 5.26
N LEU A 428 15.81 9.43 6.29
CA LEU A 428 14.75 9.36 7.31
C LEU A 428 13.56 10.30 7.04
N LEU A 429 13.50 10.96 5.90
CA LEU A 429 12.31 11.72 5.51
C LEU A 429 11.10 10.79 5.34
N ALA A 430 9.91 11.34 5.57
CA ALA A 430 8.66 10.57 5.51
C ALA A 430 8.42 9.93 4.15
N GLN A 431 8.64 10.66 3.05
CA GLN A 431 8.37 10.17 1.69
C GLN A 431 9.25 8.96 1.29
N PRO A 432 10.59 8.97 1.44
CA PRO A 432 11.40 7.77 1.20
C PRO A 432 11.01 6.57 2.06
N LEU A 433 10.64 6.79 3.33
CA LEU A 433 10.21 5.72 4.23
C LEU A 433 8.83 5.18 3.85
N GLN A 434 7.90 6.02 3.40
CA GLN A 434 6.60 5.60 2.88
C GLN A 434 6.75 4.74 1.63
N LEU A 435 7.58 5.18 0.66
CA LEU A 435 7.87 4.38 -0.54
C LEU A 435 8.53 3.05 -0.19
N ALA A 436 9.43 3.05 0.78
CA ALA A 436 10.07 1.83 1.26
C ALA A 436 9.11 0.90 2.02
N GLY A 437 8.13 1.46 2.75
CA GLY A 437 7.05 0.73 3.42
C GLY A 437 5.88 0.34 2.51
N SER A 438 5.99 0.51 1.21
CA SER A 438 5.07 0.04 0.17
C SER A 438 5.78 -0.92 -0.79
N LEU A 439 5.10 -1.42 -1.83
CA LEU A 439 5.74 -2.23 -2.88
C LEU A 439 6.42 -1.38 -3.98
N SER A 440 6.61 -0.09 -3.75
CA SER A 440 7.19 0.80 -4.75
C SER A 440 8.63 0.42 -5.13
N ALA A 441 8.91 0.34 -6.43
CA ALA A 441 10.25 0.16 -6.98
C ALA A 441 11.17 1.37 -6.68
N ASP A 442 10.59 2.55 -6.47
CA ASP A 442 11.35 3.77 -6.20
C ASP A 442 12.20 3.69 -4.92
N ALA A 443 11.83 2.83 -3.97
CA ALA A 443 12.64 2.57 -2.76
C ALA A 443 14.04 2.03 -3.09
N ALA A 444 14.13 1.02 -3.96
CA ALA A 444 15.40 0.46 -4.41
C ALA A 444 16.19 1.49 -5.23
N VAL A 445 15.52 2.23 -6.12
CA VAL A 445 16.14 3.30 -6.94
C VAL A 445 16.76 4.37 -6.04
N LEU A 446 16.03 4.86 -5.02
CA LEU A 446 16.56 5.83 -4.05
C LEU A 446 17.76 5.26 -3.29
N GLY A 447 17.71 3.99 -2.89
CA GLY A 447 18.83 3.31 -2.25
C GLY A 447 20.08 3.25 -3.15
N TYR A 448 19.92 2.89 -4.42
CA TYR A 448 21.00 2.87 -5.40
C TYR A 448 21.57 4.27 -5.66
N LEU A 449 20.70 5.28 -5.80
CA LEU A 449 21.10 6.67 -5.96
C LEU A 449 21.89 7.19 -4.75
N PHE A 450 21.46 6.87 -3.54
CA PHE A 450 22.18 7.24 -2.32
C PHE A 450 23.57 6.61 -2.29
N CYS A 451 23.69 5.31 -2.55
CA CYS A 451 24.96 4.62 -2.59
C CYS A 451 25.88 5.18 -3.70
N PHE A 452 25.34 5.39 -4.89
CA PHE A 452 26.08 5.92 -6.03
C PHE A 452 26.60 7.33 -5.77
N THR A 453 25.73 8.22 -5.29
CA THR A 453 26.10 9.61 -4.96
C THR A 453 27.14 9.65 -3.84
N ALA A 454 26.95 8.90 -2.77
CA ALA A 454 27.91 8.81 -1.66
C ALA A 454 29.28 8.32 -2.14
N LEU A 455 29.29 7.33 -3.03
CA LEU A 455 30.51 6.77 -3.60
C LEU A 455 31.21 7.77 -4.51
N CYS A 456 30.48 8.44 -5.41
CA CYS A 456 31.03 9.47 -6.29
C CYS A 456 31.67 10.62 -5.49
N LEU A 457 30.98 11.11 -4.45
CA LEU A 457 31.50 12.17 -3.58
C LEU A 457 32.76 11.74 -2.80
N THR A 458 32.80 10.49 -2.36
CA THR A 458 33.96 9.95 -1.64
C THR A 458 35.15 9.74 -2.57
N LEU A 459 34.95 9.16 -3.75
CA LEU A 459 36.00 8.92 -4.72
C LEU A 459 36.50 10.18 -5.43
N ARG A 460 35.75 11.27 -5.31
CA ARG A 460 36.27 12.58 -5.75
C ARG A 460 37.51 13.02 -4.98
N THR A 461 37.64 12.60 -3.71
CA THR A 461 38.67 13.10 -2.79
C THR A 461 39.80 12.11 -2.52
N ARG A 462 39.62 10.82 -2.84
CA ARG A 462 40.61 9.77 -2.61
C ARG A 462 40.60 8.72 -3.72
N PRO A 463 41.71 8.00 -3.92
CA PRO A 463 41.77 6.85 -4.83
C PRO A 463 40.74 5.75 -4.42
N ALA A 464 40.14 5.13 -5.43
CA ALA A 464 39.25 3.99 -5.28
C ALA A 464 40.05 2.71 -5.04
N ARG A 465 39.48 1.83 -4.26
CA ARG A 465 39.84 0.39 -4.29
C ARG A 465 39.13 -0.25 -5.49
N TRP A 466 39.66 -1.35 -6.02
CA TRP A 466 39.06 -1.99 -7.18
C TRP A 466 37.55 -2.34 -7.00
N PRO A 467 37.07 -2.83 -5.81
CA PRO A 467 35.64 -3.10 -5.62
C PRO A 467 34.79 -1.83 -5.68
N GLU A 468 35.33 -0.68 -5.26
CA GLU A 468 34.61 0.60 -5.30
C GLU A 468 34.44 1.12 -6.73
N THR A 469 35.44 0.88 -7.61
CA THR A 469 35.29 1.19 -9.04
C THR A 469 34.24 0.32 -9.70
N VAL A 470 34.25 -0.98 -9.40
CA VAL A 470 33.21 -1.91 -9.89
C VAL A 470 31.84 -1.53 -9.34
N ALA A 471 31.72 -1.23 -8.04
CA ALA A 471 30.48 -0.81 -7.43
C ALA A 471 29.91 0.47 -8.06
N ALA A 472 30.74 1.44 -8.43
CA ALA A 472 30.30 2.65 -9.12
C ALA A 472 29.68 2.32 -10.50
N VAL A 473 30.25 1.40 -11.24
CA VAL A 473 29.73 0.96 -12.54
C VAL A 473 28.43 0.16 -12.36
N VAL A 474 28.40 -0.78 -11.39
CA VAL A 474 27.23 -1.61 -11.11
C VAL A 474 26.06 -0.75 -10.63
N LEU A 475 26.29 0.20 -9.71
CA LEU A 475 25.22 1.10 -9.24
C LEU A 475 24.67 1.97 -10.36
N ALA A 476 25.53 2.45 -11.26
CA ALA A 476 25.09 3.18 -12.46
C ALA A 476 24.22 2.30 -13.36
N ALA A 477 24.60 1.03 -13.56
CA ALA A 477 23.82 0.06 -14.34
C ALA A 477 22.46 -0.24 -13.66
N LEU A 478 22.40 -0.34 -12.32
CA LEU A 478 21.17 -0.56 -11.55
C LEU A 478 20.22 0.66 -11.57
N ILE A 479 20.73 1.88 -11.74
CA ILE A 479 19.92 3.08 -11.92
C ILE A 479 19.33 3.15 -13.33
N GLY A 480 19.99 2.56 -14.33
CA GLY A 480 19.60 2.62 -15.74
C GLY A 480 18.13 2.24 -15.99
N PRO A 481 17.65 1.10 -15.49
CA PRO A 481 16.27 0.63 -15.68
C PRO A 481 15.19 1.47 -14.96
N ALA A 482 15.59 2.45 -14.16
CA ALA A 482 14.66 3.33 -13.46
C ALA A 482 14.00 4.36 -14.42
N LYS A 483 13.05 5.13 -13.87
CA LYS A 483 12.42 6.24 -14.61
C LYS A 483 13.50 7.18 -15.18
N ALA A 484 13.28 7.71 -16.39
CA ALA A 484 14.24 8.57 -17.12
C ALA A 484 14.77 9.75 -16.28
N ILE A 485 13.97 10.27 -15.36
CA ILE A 485 14.31 11.37 -14.45
C ILE A 485 15.55 11.07 -13.58
N TYR A 486 15.86 9.80 -13.31
CA TYR A 486 17.00 9.42 -12.48
C TYR A 486 18.32 9.28 -13.27
N LEU A 487 18.26 9.14 -14.61
CA LEU A 487 19.44 8.95 -15.46
C LEU A 487 20.48 10.07 -15.35
N PRO A 488 20.10 11.36 -15.25
CA PRO A 488 21.09 12.43 -15.11
C PRO A 488 22.03 12.25 -13.91
N ALA A 489 21.57 11.56 -12.84
CA ALA A 489 22.41 11.29 -11.68
C ALA A 489 23.63 10.42 -12.01
N VAL A 490 23.55 9.56 -13.04
CA VAL A 490 24.69 8.73 -13.48
C VAL A 490 25.86 9.60 -13.94
N LEU A 491 25.59 10.81 -14.43
CA LEU A 491 26.64 11.77 -14.83
C LEU A 491 27.52 12.21 -13.66
N LEU A 492 27.12 12.02 -12.41
CA LEU A 492 27.96 12.29 -11.23
C LEU A 492 29.29 11.51 -11.25
N ILE A 493 29.37 10.40 -11.99
CA ILE A 493 30.63 9.63 -12.14
C ILE A 493 31.76 10.47 -12.76
N PHE A 494 31.42 11.50 -13.56
CA PHE A 494 32.41 12.41 -14.15
C PHE A 494 33.03 13.36 -13.14
N MET A 495 32.46 13.54 -11.96
CA MET A 495 33.06 14.30 -10.87
C MET A 495 34.27 13.59 -10.27
N ILE A 496 34.42 12.27 -10.48
CA ILE A 496 35.54 11.48 -9.97
C ILE A 496 36.75 11.73 -10.91
N PRO A 497 37.93 12.16 -10.40
CA PRO A 497 39.14 12.25 -11.20
C PRO A 497 39.52 10.88 -11.79
N ASP A 498 40.00 10.84 -13.04
CA ASP A 498 40.39 9.58 -13.69
C ASP A 498 41.45 8.84 -12.90
N ALA A 499 42.41 9.60 -12.31
CA ALA A 499 43.46 9.06 -11.46
C ALA A 499 42.91 8.32 -10.22
N ASN A 500 41.76 8.74 -9.70
CA ASN A 500 41.13 8.11 -8.53
C ASN A 500 40.42 6.79 -8.86
N LEU A 501 40.04 6.57 -10.13
CA LEU A 501 39.49 5.30 -10.61
C LEU A 501 40.56 4.36 -11.18
N ALA A 502 41.83 4.82 -11.26
CA ALA A 502 42.92 4.03 -11.77
C ALA A 502 43.27 2.89 -10.80
N LEU A 503 43.51 1.70 -11.35
CA LEU A 503 44.02 0.57 -10.57
C LEU A 503 45.54 0.71 -10.41
N PRO A 504 46.08 0.60 -9.18
CA PRO A 504 47.51 0.67 -8.95
C PRO A 504 48.25 -0.38 -9.80
N GLY A 505 49.32 0.05 -10.48
CA GLY A 505 50.20 -0.81 -11.29
C GLY A 505 49.66 -1.20 -12.68
N LYS A 506 48.44 -0.73 -13.09
CA LYS A 506 47.90 -1.01 -14.42
C LYS A 506 48.09 0.16 -15.38
N ARG A 507 48.63 -0.13 -16.59
CA ARG A 507 48.84 0.87 -17.66
C ARG A 507 47.54 1.26 -18.40
N TRP A 508 46.46 0.52 -18.18
CA TRP A 508 45.18 0.75 -18.87
C TRP A 508 44.44 1.97 -18.33
N PRO A 509 43.75 2.73 -19.19
CA PRO A 509 42.97 3.90 -18.79
C PRO A 509 41.66 3.50 -18.10
N VAL A 510 41.76 2.86 -16.94
CA VAL A 510 40.62 2.31 -16.20
C VAL A 510 39.55 3.37 -15.86
N GLY A 511 39.98 4.58 -15.48
CA GLY A 511 39.05 5.66 -15.12
C GLY A 511 38.07 6.04 -16.26
N PRO A 512 38.58 6.41 -17.45
CA PRO A 512 37.73 6.68 -18.61
C PRO A 512 36.86 5.48 -19.01
N ILE A 513 37.41 4.26 -18.99
CA ILE A 513 36.68 3.04 -19.35
C ILE A 513 35.50 2.83 -18.37
N ALA A 514 35.73 2.93 -17.06
CA ALA A 514 34.68 2.78 -16.06
C ALA A 514 33.56 3.80 -16.25
N LYS A 515 33.87 5.05 -16.57
CA LYS A 515 32.87 6.10 -16.83
C LYS A 515 32.02 5.83 -18.07
N VAL A 516 32.68 5.43 -19.17
CA VAL A 516 31.97 5.05 -20.40
C VAL A 516 31.11 3.82 -20.16
N LEU A 517 31.67 2.80 -19.50
CA LEU A 517 30.92 1.56 -19.20
C LEU A 517 29.70 1.85 -18.32
N ALA A 518 29.83 2.70 -17.29
CA ALA A 518 28.71 3.11 -16.44
C ALA A 518 27.58 3.76 -17.24
N LEU A 519 27.91 4.68 -18.16
CA LEU A 519 26.91 5.33 -19.02
C LEU A 519 26.24 4.34 -19.99
N VAL A 520 27.06 3.51 -20.63
CA VAL A 520 26.57 2.52 -21.62
C VAL A 520 25.64 1.51 -20.94
N LEU A 521 26.03 0.98 -19.78
CA LEU A 521 25.18 0.01 -19.06
C LEU A 521 23.89 0.66 -18.54
N ALA A 522 23.95 1.89 -18.04
CA ALA A 522 22.74 2.62 -17.65
C ALA A 522 21.81 2.88 -18.84
N ALA A 523 22.38 3.29 -19.99
CA ALA A 523 21.59 3.50 -21.21
C ALA A 523 20.96 2.20 -21.75
N ILE A 524 21.71 1.09 -21.72
CA ILE A 524 21.17 -0.23 -22.10
C ILE A 524 20.01 -0.62 -21.18
N GLY A 525 20.18 -0.48 -19.86
CA GLY A 525 19.12 -0.80 -18.90
C GLY A 525 17.87 0.04 -19.13
N TRP A 526 18.02 1.32 -19.41
CA TRP A 526 16.91 2.21 -19.71
C TRP A 526 16.20 1.82 -21.03
N VAL A 527 16.96 1.54 -22.07
CA VAL A 527 16.43 1.12 -23.38
C VAL A 527 15.66 -0.18 -23.24
N GLN A 528 16.20 -1.17 -22.52
CA GLN A 528 15.53 -2.47 -22.32
C GLN A 528 14.16 -2.35 -21.68
N VAL A 529 14.01 -1.53 -20.64
CA VAL A 529 12.74 -1.33 -19.95
C VAL A 529 11.76 -0.52 -20.79
N ASN A 530 12.21 0.57 -21.41
CA ASN A 530 11.31 1.46 -22.16
C ASN A 530 10.97 0.93 -23.56
N MET A 531 11.84 0.09 -24.15
CA MET A 531 11.50 -0.58 -25.42
C MET A 531 10.39 -1.62 -25.24
N GLY A 532 10.37 -2.35 -24.10
CA GLY A 532 9.29 -3.27 -23.81
C GLY A 532 7.94 -2.54 -23.73
N ALA A 533 7.87 -1.46 -22.96
CA ALA A 533 6.68 -0.63 -22.85
C ALA A 533 6.25 -0.01 -24.19
N ALA A 534 7.22 0.45 -24.98
CA ALA A 534 6.96 1.04 -26.29
C ALA A 534 6.54 0.00 -27.34
N LEU A 535 7.09 -1.21 -27.30
CA LEU A 535 6.67 -2.30 -28.19
C LEU A 535 5.25 -2.81 -27.86
N TYR A 536 4.87 -2.76 -26.57
CA TYR A 536 3.51 -3.07 -26.16
C TYR A 536 2.51 -1.98 -26.60
N ALA A 537 2.87 -0.70 -26.40
CA ALA A 537 2.09 0.42 -26.91
C ALA A 537 2.05 0.47 -28.45
N ALA A 538 3.03 -0.14 -29.11
CA ALA A 538 3.27 -0.13 -30.56
C ALA A 538 2.66 -1.32 -31.29
N ARG A 539 1.62 -1.97 -30.79
CA ARG A 539 0.75 -2.74 -31.70
C ARG A 539 0.29 -1.89 -32.91
N ASP A 540 0.42 -0.55 -32.80
CA ASP A 540 0.08 0.42 -33.84
C ASP A 540 1.17 1.47 -34.17
N VAL A 541 2.41 1.38 -33.66
CA VAL A 541 3.45 2.40 -33.87
C VAL A 541 4.75 1.83 -34.45
N ASP A 542 5.30 2.58 -35.38
CA ASP A 542 6.51 2.35 -36.16
C ASP A 542 7.74 1.90 -35.30
N THR A 543 8.06 0.61 -35.36
CA THR A 543 9.25 -0.01 -34.76
C THR A 543 10.55 0.70 -35.15
N VAL A 544 10.58 1.38 -36.29
CA VAL A 544 11.72 2.18 -36.78
C VAL A 544 11.93 3.42 -35.90
N GLY A 545 10.86 4.02 -35.38
CA GLY A 545 10.95 5.18 -34.48
C GLY A 545 11.62 4.84 -33.15
N ILE A 546 11.35 3.67 -32.61
CA ILE A 546 11.91 3.20 -31.32
C ILE A 546 13.41 2.86 -31.47
N LEU A 547 13.77 2.17 -32.55
CA LEU A 547 15.17 1.88 -32.88
C LEU A 547 15.96 3.17 -33.11
N ARG A 548 15.35 4.20 -33.74
CA ARG A 548 15.95 5.53 -33.88
C ARG A 548 16.14 6.24 -32.57
N ALA A 549 15.15 6.22 -31.65
CA ALA A 549 15.25 6.83 -30.33
C ALA A 549 16.32 6.15 -29.44
N GLY A 550 16.34 4.81 -29.43
CA GLY A 550 17.36 4.03 -28.71
C GLY A 550 18.76 4.24 -29.29
N GLY A 551 18.87 4.25 -30.61
CA GLY A 551 20.10 4.55 -31.34
C GLY A 551 20.59 5.99 -31.06
N ALA A 552 19.68 6.98 -31.03
CA ALA A 552 20.00 8.36 -30.70
C ALA A 552 20.49 8.52 -29.26
N ALA A 553 19.86 7.84 -28.29
CA ALA A 553 20.29 7.84 -26.89
C ALA A 553 21.68 7.20 -26.71
N ALA A 554 21.93 6.06 -27.34
CA ALA A 554 23.25 5.40 -27.34
C ALA A 554 24.32 6.27 -28.03
N ALA A 555 23.98 6.88 -29.16
CA ALA A 555 24.86 7.80 -29.88
C ALA A 555 25.15 9.07 -29.04
N GLY A 556 24.13 9.61 -28.35
CA GLY A 556 24.29 10.74 -27.42
C GLY A 556 25.21 10.41 -26.25
N ALA A 557 25.07 9.25 -25.64
CA ALA A 557 25.93 8.77 -24.57
C ALA A 557 27.39 8.56 -25.07
N ALA A 558 27.56 7.97 -26.24
CA ALA A 558 28.88 7.80 -26.89
C ALA A 558 29.51 9.14 -27.22
N LEU A 559 28.73 10.10 -27.74
CA LEU A 559 29.21 11.46 -28.04
C LEU A 559 29.68 12.20 -26.79
N LEU A 560 28.89 12.13 -25.71
CA LEU A 560 29.27 12.70 -24.40
C LEU A 560 30.57 12.07 -23.87
N ALA A 561 30.71 10.76 -23.99
CA ALA A 561 31.90 10.04 -23.60
C ALA A 561 33.13 10.46 -24.43
N LEU A 562 32.99 10.59 -25.76
CA LEU A 562 34.03 11.05 -26.66
C LEU A 562 34.40 12.51 -26.38
N LEU A 563 33.41 13.37 -26.15
CA LEU A 563 33.64 14.77 -25.81
C LEU A 563 34.42 14.87 -24.50
N TYR A 564 34.02 14.13 -23.46
CA TYR A 564 34.77 14.06 -22.21
C TYR A 564 36.20 13.55 -22.43
N TRP A 565 36.39 12.50 -23.22
CA TRP A 565 37.70 11.95 -23.51
C TRP A 565 38.61 12.99 -24.19
N LYS A 566 38.06 13.78 -25.13
CA LYS A 566 38.79 14.85 -25.85
C LYS A 566 39.20 16.02 -24.95
N ILE A 567 38.31 16.42 -24.01
CA ILE A 567 38.51 17.60 -23.16
C ILE A 567 39.15 17.28 -21.79
N ARG A 568 39.29 16.02 -21.42
CA ARG A 568 39.74 15.58 -20.08
C ARG A 568 41.10 16.11 -19.64
N ARG A 569 41.97 16.43 -20.60
CA ARG A 569 43.32 16.97 -20.35
C ARG A 569 43.34 18.49 -20.19
N ASP A 570 42.29 19.21 -20.57
CA ASP A 570 42.15 20.65 -20.47
C ASP A 570 41.32 21.03 -19.22
N PRO A 571 41.94 21.59 -18.16
CA PRO A 571 41.24 21.86 -16.90
C PRO A 571 40.15 22.92 -17.03
N LYS A 572 40.23 23.87 -17.98
CA LYS A 572 39.22 24.90 -18.22
C LYS A 572 37.97 24.28 -18.89
N LYS A 573 38.17 23.53 -19.97
CA LYS A 573 37.09 22.86 -20.70
C LYS A 573 36.39 21.80 -19.85
N LYS A 574 37.17 21.08 -19.01
CA LYS A 574 36.62 20.12 -18.05
C LYS A 574 35.72 20.79 -17.03
N LYS A 575 36.06 21.96 -16.49
CA LYS A 575 35.19 22.72 -15.57
C LYS A 575 33.89 23.15 -16.23
N ILE A 576 33.96 23.64 -17.48
CA ILE A 576 32.75 24.03 -18.24
C ILE A 576 31.86 22.82 -18.50
N PHE A 577 32.41 21.68 -18.90
CA PHE A 577 31.68 20.45 -19.14
C PHE A 577 30.99 19.93 -17.86
N LEU A 578 31.69 19.92 -16.73
CA LEU A 578 31.12 19.52 -15.43
C LEU A 578 30.06 20.52 -14.96
N GLY A 579 30.22 21.81 -15.22
CA GLY A 579 29.20 22.82 -14.94
C GLY A 579 27.93 22.61 -15.78
N ALA A 580 28.07 22.28 -17.06
CA ALA A 580 26.96 21.95 -17.94
C ALA A 580 26.23 20.69 -17.47
N ILE A 581 26.95 19.64 -17.05
CA ILE A 581 26.35 18.42 -16.46
C ILE A 581 25.59 18.77 -15.18
N ALA A 582 26.18 19.55 -14.28
CA ALA A 582 25.51 19.97 -13.06
C ALA A 582 24.23 20.77 -13.35
N ALA A 583 24.26 21.66 -14.34
CA ALA A 583 23.07 22.40 -14.78
C ALA A 583 21.98 21.48 -15.35
N VAL A 584 22.34 20.48 -16.16
CA VAL A 584 21.39 19.48 -16.69
C VAL A 584 20.77 18.66 -15.56
N VAL A 585 21.57 18.24 -14.57
CA VAL A 585 21.07 17.49 -13.41
C VAL A 585 20.09 18.35 -12.60
N VAL A 586 20.41 19.64 -12.38
CA VAL A 586 19.53 20.57 -11.65
C VAL A 586 18.24 20.85 -12.42
N LEU A 587 18.33 21.05 -13.74
CA LEU A 587 17.16 21.31 -14.60
C LEU A 587 16.30 20.07 -14.85
N ALA A 588 16.85 18.87 -14.65
CA ALA A 588 16.10 17.61 -14.76
C ALA A 588 15.35 17.24 -13.46
N ILE A 589 15.56 17.98 -12.36
CA ILE A 589 14.73 17.83 -11.15
C ILE A 589 13.39 18.51 -11.48
N PRO A 590 12.26 17.78 -11.60
CA PRO A 590 10.99 18.43 -11.87
C PRO A 590 10.64 19.30 -10.68
N VAL A 591 10.30 20.53 -10.99
CA VAL A 591 9.51 21.37 -10.11
C VAL A 591 8.08 20.82 -10.24
N GLY A 592 7.71 19.88 -9.37
CA GLY A 592 6.40 19.27 -9.31
C GLY A 592 5.91 19.27 -7.90
#